data_a7d9bcf1be18a64cf5dccdc9d11d9aeb
#
_entry.id   a7d9bcf1be18a64cf5dccdc9d11d9aeb
#
_cell.length_a   1.000
_cell.length_b   1.000
_cell.length_c   1.000
_cell.angle_alpha   90.00
_cell.angle_beta   90.00
_cell.angle_gamma   90.00
#
_symmetry.space_group_name_H-M   'P 1'
#
loop_
_entity.id
_entity.type
_entity.pdbx_description
1 polymer ?
#
loop_
_entity_poly.entity_id
_entity_poly.type
_entity_poly.pdbx_seq_one_letter_code
_entity_poly.pdbx_strand_id
1 'polypeptide(L)'
;MKILVPIKRVNDYNVKVRPNQANTDVDLSNVKMAVNPFCEIALEEAIRLKEAGKATEIVAVSVGDEKNQEQLRTALALGADRAILVKANEILQPLDVSKVLVKVFEKEAPNLVIMGKVGIDGDHNQTGQMFSALTNLPQITFASNIELSSDSVEVTREIDGGLETLSSSLPAVITTDLRLNEPRYASLPNIMKAKRKPLEELTTDELGIEIKATVTMLKVESPPEREEGVKVENVDALIEKLKNEAKII
;
A
#
# COMPACT_ATOMS: atom_id res chain seq x y z
N MET A 1 -19.11 0.62 12.04
CA MET A 1 -18.71 0.34 10.64
C MET A 1 -17.50 -0.58 10.63
N LYS A 2 -17.38 -1.42 9.60
CA LYS A 2 -16.21 -2.28 9.35
C LYS A 2 -15.28 -1.62 8.34
N ILE A 3 -13.97 -1.60 8.63
CA ILE A 3 -12.94 -1.09 7.73
C ILE A 3 -12.04 -2.25 7.29
N LEU A 4 -11.82 -2.37 5.97
CA LEU A 4 -10.86 -3.30 5.38
C LEU A 4 -9.58 -2.55 5.05
N VAL A 5 -8.43 -3.09 5.50
CA VAL A 5 -7.12 -2.47 5.29
C VAL A 5 -6.18 -3.47 4.61
N PRO A 6 -5.94 -3.34 3.29
CA PRO A 6 -4.93 -4.10 2.60
C PRO A 6 -3.52 -3.75 3.06
N ILE A 7 -2.73 -4.79 3.37
CA ILE A 7 -1.35 -4.70 3.86
C ILE A 7 -0.43 -5.37 2.86
N LYS A 8 0.58 -4.64 2.37
CA LYS A 8 1.62 -5.20 1.50
C LYS A 8 2.90 -5.45 2.27
N ARG A 9 3.50 -6.62 2.08
CA ARG A 9 4.85 -6.96 2.53
C ARG A 9 5.84 -6.45 1.49
N VAL A 10 6.79 -5.62 1.93
CA VAL A 10 7.83 -5.02 1.08
C VAL A 10 9.20 -5.13 1.76
N ASN A 11 10.28 -4.92 1.01
CA ASN A 11 11.58 -4.72 1.64
C ASN A 11 11.60 -3.44 2.50
N ASP A 12 12.33 -3.47 3.61
CA ASP A 12 12.55 -2.28 4.44
C ASP A 12 13.20 -1.18 3.60
N TYR A 13 12.63 0.01 3.60
CA TYR A 13 13.09 1.15 2.79
C TYR A 13 14.51 1.63 3.12
N ASN A 14 15.05 1.25 4.29
CA ASN A 14 16.43 1.55 4.66
C ASN A 14 17.44 0.58 4.03
N VAL A 15 16.97 -0.52 3.41
CA VAL A 15 17.85 -1.52 2.81
C VAL A 15 18.11 -1.19 1.34
N LYS A 16 19.37 -1.09 0.96
CA LYS A 16 19.78 -0.99 -0.44
C LYS A 16 19.66 -2.37 -1.09
N VAL A 17 18.63 -2.57 -1.89
CA VAL A 17 18.43 -3.79 -2.69
C VAL A 17 19.48 -3.91 -3.81
N ARG A 18 19.80 -5.14 -4.20
CA ARG A 18 20.76 -5.45 -5.27
C ARG A 18 20.15 -6.55 -6.18
N PRO A 19 20.54 -6.58 -7.47
CA PRO A 19 20.23 -7.72 -8.32
C PRO A 19 20.82 -9.01 -7.75
N ASN A 20 20.15 -10.14 -7.97
CA ASN A 20 20.71 -11.45 -7.68
C ASN A 20 21.86 -11.76 -8.67
N GLN A 21 22.64 -12.84 -8.41
CA GLN A 21 23.77 -13.21 -9.24
C GLN A 21 23.42 -13.46 -10.72
N ALA A 22 22.21 -13.90 -10.99
CA ALA A 22 21.74 -14.19 -12.34
C ALA A 22 21.13 -12.95 -13.04
N ASN A 23 21.00 -11.82 -12.36
CA ASN A 23 20.30 -10.61 -12.83
C ASN A 23 18.86 -10.88 -13.28
N THR A 24 18.21 -11.86 -12.70
CA THR A 24 16.81 -12.23 -13.03
C THR A 24 15.81 -11.68 -12.02
N ASP A 25 16.26 -11.28 -10.83
CA ASP A 25 15.42 -10.73 -9.77
C ASP A 25 16.27 -9.95 -8.76
N VAL A 26 15.61 -9.35 -7.77
CA VAL A 26 16.25 -8.70 -6.63
C VAL A 26 16.66 -9.76 -5.59
N ASP A 27 17.87 -9.64 -5.04
CA ASP A 27 18.32 -10.50 -3.94
C ASP A 27 17.65 -10.08 -2.62
N LEU A 28 16.67 -10.84 -2.19
CA LEU A 28 15.95 -10.65 -0.92
C LEU A 28 16.37 -11.65 0.17
N SER A 29 17.40 -12.48 -0.06
CA SER A 29 17.79 -13.60 0.83
C SER A 29 18.12 -13.16 2.26
N ASN A 30 18.67 -11.96 2.45
CA ASN A 30 19.04 -11.40 3.76
C ASN A 30 18.46 -9.99 3.98
N VAL A 31 17.35 -9.69 3.30
CA VAL A 31 16.71 -8.38 3.41
C VAL A 31 15.61 -8.43 4.45
N LYS A 32 15.64 -7.50 5.39
CA LYS A 32 14.53 -7.31 6.33
C LYS A 32 13.29 -6.88 5.55
N MET A 33 12.19 -7.56 5.77
CA MET A 33 10.89 -7.20 5.20
C MET A 33 10.06 -6.43 6.23
N ALA A 34 9.22 -5.52 5.75
CA ALA A 34 8.40 -4.63 6.56
C ALA A 34 6.99 -4.51 5.98
N VAL A 35 6.10 -3.89 6.74
CA VAL A 35 4.84 -3.37 6.20
C VAL A 35 5.16 -2.20 5.28
N ASN A 36 4.49 -2.12 4.15
CA ASN A 36 4.63 -0.96 3.26
C ASN A 36 4.24 0.34 3.99
N PRO A 37 5.09 1.40 3.96
CA PRO A 37 4.83 2.64 4.72
C PRO A 37 3.45 3.25 4.46
N PHE A 38 2.98 3.26 3.22
CA PHE A 38 1.64 3.75 2.91
C PHE A 38 0.52 2.87 3.50
N CYS A 39 0.76 1.56 3.67
CA CYS A 39 -0.19 0.67 4.34
C CYS A 39 -0.18 0.88 5.87
N GLU A 40 0.97 1.27 6.46
CA GLU A 40 1.03 1.65 7.87
C GLU A 40 0.19 2.90 8.13
N ILE A 41 0.25 3.91 7.24
CA ILE A 41 -0.61 5.11 7.30
C ILE A 41 -2.09 4.72 7.21
N ALA A 42 -2.45 3.84 6.28
CA ALA A 42 -3.82 3.37 6.12
C ALA A 42 -4.35 2.65 7.37
N LEU A 43 -3.52 1.82 7.97
CA LEU A 43 -3.86 1.09 9.19
C LEU A 43 -3.99 2.02 10.38
N GLU A 44 -3.05 2.96 10.55
CA GLU A 44 -3.12 3.97 11.62
C GLU A 44 -4.41 4.79 11.54
N GLU A 45 -4.81 5.19 10.33
CA GLU A 45 -6.05 5.94 10.15
C GLU A 45 -7.28 5.11 10.55
N ALA A 46 -7.34 3.85 10.13
CA ALA A 46 -8.41 2.94 10.54
C ALA A 46 -8.49 2.80 12.07
N ILE A 47 -7.33 2.72 12.73
CA ILE A 47 -7.25 2.64 14.20
C ILE A 47 -7.76 3.93 14.85
N ARG A 48 -7.36 5.10 14.35
CA ARG A 48 -7.84 6.41 14.85
C ARG A 48 -9.34 6.55 14.69
N LEU A 49 -9.89 6.16 13.55
CA LEU A 49 -11.34 6.15 13.32
C LEU A 49 -12.07 5.21 14.29
N LYS A 50 -11.49 4.08 14.63
CA LYS A 50 -12.05 3.16 15.62
C LYS A 50 -11.98 3.73 17.03
N GLU A 51 -10.86 4.32 17.43
CA GLU A 51 -10.68 4.98 18.73
C GLU A 51 -11.65 6.16 18.90
N ALA A 52 -11.97 6.86 17.81
CA ALA A 52 -12.98 7.91 17.75
C ALA A 52 -14.44 7.38 17.78
N GLY A 53 -14.65 6.05 17.88
CA GLY A 53 -15.97 5.42 17.88
C GLY A 53 -16.70 5.38 16.54
N LYS A 54 -16.02 5.75 15.44
CA LYS A 54 -16.58 5.79 14.08
C LYS A 54 -16.51 4.43 13.37
N ALA A 55 -15.62 3.54 13.80
CA ALA A 55 -15.52 2.17 13.33
C ALA A 55 -15.65 1.18 14.49
N THR A 56 -16.11 -0.03 14.20
CA THR A 56 -16.28 -1.11 15.19
C THR A 56 -15.31 -2.25 14.97
N GLU A 57 -14.91 -2.48 13.74
CA GLU A 57 -14.03 -3.59 13.36
C GLU A 57 -13.04 -3.16 12.28
N ILE A 58 -11.77 -3.57 12.43
CA ILE A 58 -10.70 -3.40 11.45
C ILE A 58 -10.21 -4.79 11.04
N VAL A 59 -10.31 -5.07 9.74
CA VAL A 59 -9.83 -6.31 9.12
C VAL A 59 -8.62 -5.99 8.27
N ALA A 60 -7.45 -6.51 8.65
CA ALA A 60 -6.26 -6.42 7.83
C ALA A 60 -6.22 -7.58 6.82
N VAL A 61 -5.87 -7.33 5.57
CA VAL A 61 -5.74 -8.38 4.55
C VAL A 61 -4.41 -8.26 3.83
N SER A 62 -3.76 -9.39 3.57
CA SER A 62 -2.55 -9.45 2.74
C SER A 62 -2.68 -10.57 1.70
N VAL A 63 -2.17 -10.31 0.50
CA VAL A 63 -2.13 -11.29 -0.59
C VAL A 63 -0.67 -11.58 -0.90
N GLY A 64 -0.28 -12.86 -0.85
CA GLY A 64 1.10 -13.27 -1.08
C GLY A 64 1.43 -14.61 -0.45
N ASP A 65 2.72 -14.86 -0.21
CA ASP A 65 3.20 -16.10 0.39
C ASP A 65 2.90 -16.18 1.90
N GLU A 66 3.20 -17.33 2.50
CA GLU A 66 2.99 -17.58 3.93
C GLU A 66 3.74 -16.58 4.83
N LYS A 67 4.87 -16.03 4.38
CA LYS A 67 5.66 -15.05 5.15
C LYS A 67 4.95 -13.72 5.35
N ASN A 68 3.89 -13.42 4.56
CA ASN A 68 3.06 -12.25 4.76
C ASN A 68 2.33 -12.25 6.12
N GLN A 69 2.24 -13.40 6.79
CA GLN A 69 1.75 -13.48 8.17
C GLN A 69 2.50 -12.56 9.13
N GLU A 70 3.80 -12.36 8.93
CA GLU A 70 4.61 -11.48 9.79
C GLU A 70 4.07 -10.04 9.79
N GLN A 71 3.75 -9.52 8.60
CA GLN A 71 3.21 -8.17 8.45
C GLN A 71 1.76 -8.07 8.95
N LEU A 72 0.97 -9.13 8.77
CA LEU A 72 -0.36 -9.21 9.36
C LEU A 72 -0.31 -9.28 10.89
N ARG A 73 0.64 -10.01 11.49
CA ARG A 73 0.86 -10.00 12.94
C ARG A 73 1.28 -8.62 13.45
N THR A 74 2.05 -7.87 12.65
CA THR A 74 2.36 -6.46 12.95
C THR A 74 1.09 -5.61 12.92
N ALA A 75 0.24 -5.75 11.91
CA ALA A 75 -1.03 -5.04 11.83
C ALA A 75 -1.96 -5.35 13.01
N LEU A 76 -2.01 -6.62 13.44
CA LEU A 76 -2.75 -7.05 14.63
C LEU A 76 -2.19 -6.46 15.92
N ALA A 77 -0.87 -6.30 16.02
CA ALA A 77 -0.20 -5.69 17.17
C ALA A 77 -0.45 -4.18 17.25
N LEU A 78 -0.56 -3.51 16.11
CA LEU A 78 -0.88 -2.09 16.03
C LEU A 78 -2.33 -1.80 16.41
N GLY A 79 -3.28 -2.67 16.08
CA GLY A 79 -4.67 -2.45 16.48
C GLY A 79 -5.75 -3.12 15.64
N ALA A 80 -5.42 -3.77 14.51
CA ALA A 80 -6.39 -4.55 13.77
C ALA A 80 -7.02 -5.65 14.66
N ASP A 81 -8.30 -5.95 14.44
CA ASP A 81 -9.04 -6.93 15.23
C ASP A 81 -8.75 -8.36 14.78
N ARG A 82 -8.76 -8.58 13.48
CA ARG A 82 -8.43 -9.84 12.84
C ARG A 82 -7.72 -9.61 11.52
N ALA A 83 -7.15 -10.66 10.97
CA ALA A 83 -6.43 -10.61 9.73
C ALA A 83 -6.83 -11.75 8.79
N ILE A 84 -6.65 -11.51 7.48
CA ILE A 84 -6.87 -12.50 6.42
C ILE A 84 -5.59 -12.56 5.59
N LEU A 85 -5.02 -13.74 5.43
CA LEU A 85 -3.97 -14.02 4.47
C LEU A 85 -4.57 -14.76 3.28
N VAL A 86 -4.50 -14.16 2.10
CA VAL A 86 -4.81 -14.90 0.86
C VAL A 86 -3.49 -15.40 0.27
N LYS A 87 -3.29 -16.70 0.32
CA LYS A 87 -2.07 -17.34 -0.17
C LYS A 87 -2.05 -17.38 -1.70
N ALA A 88 -0.99 -16.81 -2.25
CA ALA A 88 -0.65 -16.88 -3.67
C ALA A 88 0.88 -17.01 -3.79
N ASN A 89 1.33 -17.96 -4.58
CA ASN A 89 2.75 -18.24 -4.77
C ASN A 89 3.32 -17.62 -6.05
N GLU A 90 2.45 -17.09 -6.89
CA GLU A 90 2.79 -16.47 -8.15
C GLU A 90 3.21 -15.00 -7.95
N ILE A 91 3.92 -14.45 -8.94
CA ILE A 91 4.19 -13.01 -9.01
C ILE A 91 2.89 -12.30 -9.41
N LEU A 92 2.28 -11.61 -8.44
CA LEU A 92 1.02 -10.91 -8.63
C LEU A 92 1.22 -9.53 -9.23
N GLN A 93 0.46 -9.25 -10.28
CA GLN A 93 0.32 -7.89 -10.80
C GLN A 93 -0.79 -7.11 -10.04
N PRO A 94 -0.81 -5.77 -10.09
CA PRO A 94 -1.84 -4.97 -9.42
C PRO A 94 -3.28 -5.41 -9.72
N LEU A 95 -3.57 -5.83 -10.94
CA LEU A 95 -4.88 -6.33 -11.36
C LEU A 95 -5.24 -7.66 -10.65
N ASP A 96 -4.29 -8.57 -10.50
CA ASP A 96 -4.52 -9.84 -9.84
C ASP A 96 -4.82 -9.63 -8.36
N VAL A 97 -4.02 -8.79 -7.70
CA VAL A 97 -4.27 -8.38 -6.31
C VAL A 97 -5.65 -7.72 -6.18
N SER A 98 -6.03 -6.86 -7.11
CA SER A 98 -7.35 -6.20 -7.10
C SER A 98 -8.48 -7.21 -7.20
N LYS A 99 -8.38 -8.21 -8.09
CA LYS A 99 -9.39 -9.29 -8.20
C LYS A 99 -9.51 -10.10 -6.91
N VAL A 100 -8.39 -10.42 -6.26
CA VAL A 100 -8.40 -11.10 -4.96
C VAL A 100 -9.09 -10.24 -3.90
N LEU A 101 -8.74 -8.96 -3.83
CA LEU A 101 -9.35 -8.03 -2.88
C LEU A 101 -10.86 -7.87 -3.11
N VAL A 102 -11.35 -7.94 -4.36
CA VAL A 102 -12.79 -7.95 -4.66
C VAL A 102 -13.48 -9.12 -3.96
N LYS A 103 -12.91 -10.33 -4.03
CA LYS A 103 -13.50 -11.51 -3.37
C LYS A 103 -13.47 -11.40 -1.85
N VAL A 104 -12.41 -10.84 -1.29
CA VAL A 104 -12.36 -10.54 0.14
C VAL A 104 -13.39 -9.47 0.52
N PHE A 105 -13.57 -8.44 -0.30
CA PHE A 105 -14.60 -7.40 -0.10
C PHE A 105 -16.01 -7.99 -0.13
N GLU A 106 -16.31 -8.84 -1.11
CA GLU A 106 -17.61 -9.53 -1.20
C GLU A 106 -17.91 -10.39 0.06
N LYS A 107 -16.88 -11.11 0.56
CA LYS A 107 -16.99 -11.93 1.78
C LYS A 107 -17.17 -11.08 3.03
N GLU A 108 -16.41 -9.99 3.16
CA GLU A 108 -16.34 -9.18 4.37
C GLU A 108 -17.40 -8.09 4.45
N ALA A 109 -17.89 -7.62 3.31
CA ALA A 109 -18.85 -6.53 3.19
C ALA A 109 -18.47 -5.30 4.06
N PRO A 110 -17.25 -4.73 3.93
CA PRO A 110 -16.83 -3.58 4.70
C PRO A 110 -17.57 -2.31 4.24
N ASN A 111 -17.69 -1.35 5.13
CA ASN A 111 -18.24 -0.04 4.82
C ASN A 111 -17.19 0.90 4.19
N LEU A 112 -15.91 0.66 4.48
CA LEU A 112 -14.82 1.48 3.99
C LEU A 112 -13.59 0.61 3.72
N VAL A 113 -12.90 0.89 2.61
CA VAL A 113 -11.59 0.32 2.32
C VAL A 113 -10.56 1.43 2.36
N ILE A 114 -9.57 1.33 3.26
CA ILE A 114 -8.47 2.28 3.34
C ILE A 114 -7.19 1.52 3.01
N MET A 115 -6.45 1.96 2.00
CA MET A 115 -5.24 1.28 1.54
C MET A 115 -4.13 2.26 1.19
N GLY A 116 -2.89 1.82 1.27
CA GLY A 116 -1.75 2.63 0.82
C GLY A 116 -1.86 2.93 -0.68
N LYS A 117 -1.55 4.17 -1.09
CA LYS A 117 -1.62 4.58 -2.50
C LYS A 117 -0.70 3.77 -3.40
N VAL A 118 0.45 3.36 -2.88
CA VAL A 118 1.51 2.72 -3.66
C VAL A 118 2.32 1.74 -2.81
N GLY A 119 2.82 0.67 -3.39
CA GLY A 119 3.85 -0.19 -2.80
C GLY A 119 5.23 0.33 -3.20
N ILE A 120 6.12 0.55 -2.22
CA ILE A 120 7.46 1.12 -2.46
C ILE A 120 8.41 0.22 -3.27
N ASP A 121 8.05 -1.05 -3.40
CA ASP A 121 8.80 -2.06 -4.16
C ASP A 121 8.54 -2.00 -5.67
N GLY A 122 7.30 -1.75 -6.09
CA GLY A 122 6.91 -1.75 -7.50
C GLY A 122 6.48 -0.40 -8.05
N ASP A 123 6.14 0.54 -7.18
CA ASP A 123 5.75 1.94 -7.50
C ASP A 123 4.61 2.08 -8.54
N HIS A 124 3.73 1.07 -8.65
CA HIS A 124 2.71 1.03 -9.69
C HIS A 124 1.54 1.99 -9.45
N ASN A 125 1.14 2.22 -8.21
CA ASN A 125 -0.04 3.05 -7.85
C ASN A 125 -1.31 2.70 -8.64
N GLN A 126 -1.66 1.42 -8.75
CA GLN A 126 -2.75 0.93 -9.60
C GLN A 126 -3.81 0.12 -8.85
N THR A 127 -3.44 -0.60 -7.79
CA THR A 127 -4.31 -1.58 -7.13
C THR A 127 -5.60 -0.95 -6.61
N GLY A 128 -5.53 0.19 -5.94
CA GLY A 128 -6.71 0.86 -5.37
C GLY A 128 -7.72 1.30 -6.44
N GLN A 129 -7.22 1.89 -7.51
CA GLN A 129 -8.04 2.36 -8.62
C GLN A 129 -8.68 1.18 -9.39
N MET A 130 -7.93 0.11 -9.64
CA MET A 130 -8.45 -1.11 -10.26
C MET A 130 -9.49 -1.79 -9.38
N PHE A 131 -9.24 -1.88 -8.08
CA PHE A 131 -10.19 -2.43 -7.11
C PHE A 131 -11.50 -1.62 -7.09
N SER A 132 -11.42 -0.30 -7.04
CA SER A 132 -12.58 0.60 -7.10
C SER A 132 -13.39 0.37 -8.39
N ALA A 133 -12.72 0.29 -9.54
CA ALA A 133 -13.37 0.04 -10.82
C ALA A 133 -14.07 -1.33 -10.86
N LEU A 134 -13.41 -2.39 -10.36
CA LEU A 134 -13.96 -3.75 -10.33
C LEU A 134 -15.16 -3.90 -9.38
N THR A 135 -15.19 -3.15 -8.28
CA THR A 135 -16.28 -3.14 -7.31
C THR A 135 -17.36 -2.12 -7.62
N ASN A 136 -17.12 -1.24 -8.61
CA ASN A 136 -17.98 -0.08 -8.92
C ASN A 136 -18.22 0.83 -7.69
N LEU A 137 -17.22 0.93 -6.82
CA LEU A 137 -17.24 1.82 -5.65
C LEU A 137 -16.61 3.18 -5.98
N PRO A 138 -17.10 4.26 -5.39
CA PRO A 138 -16.41 5.54 -5.47
C PRO A 138 -15.03 5.45 -4.82
N GLN A 139 -14.07 6.22 -5.36
CA GLN A 139 -12.73 6.30 -4.84
C GLN A 139 -12.29 7.74 -4.61
N ILE A 140 -11.52 7.96 -3.53
CA ILE A 140 -10.78 9.20 -3.31
C ILE A 140 -9.31 8.83 -3.03
N THR A 141 -8.41 9.34 -3.86
CA THR A 141 -6.99 8.95 -3.84
C THR A 141 -6.11 10.02 -3.18
N PHE A 142 -4.96 9.60 -2.63
CA PHE A 142 -3.94 10.48 -2.03
C PHE A 142 -4.40 11.26 -0.80
N ALA A 143 -5.22 10.65 0.05
CA ALA A 143 -5.80 11.27 1.22
C ALA A 143 -4.74 11.82 2.18
N SER A 144 -4.90 13.07 2.58
CA SER A 144 -4.13 13.74 3.64
C SER A 144 -5.00 14.15 4.84
N ASN A 145 -6.33 14.07 4.73
CA ASN A 145 -7.28 14.15 5.84
C ASN A 145 -8.52 13.32 5.52
N ILE A 146 -9.13 12.67 6.53
CA ILE A 146 -10.34 11.87 6.39
C ILE A 146 -11.33 12.21 7.51
N GLU A 147 -12.51 12.66 7.13
CA GLU A 147 -13.63 12.91 8.04
C GLU A 147 -14.78 11.93 7.73
N LEU A 148 -14.98 10.97 8.63
CA LEU A 148 -15.98 9.91 8.47
C LEU A 148 -17.27 10.27 9.19
N SER A 149 -18.40 10.17 8.48
CA SER A 149 -19.77 10.28 8.99
C SER A 149 -20.48 8.92 8.97
N SER A 150 -21.75 8.89 9.30
CA SER A 150 -22.53 7.64 9.35
C SER A 150 -22.73 6.98 7.98
N ASP A 151 -22.84 7.77 6.93
CA ASP A 151 -23.22 7.35 5.56
C ASP A 151 -22.33 7.93 4.47
N SER A 152 -21.39 8.79 4.84
CA SER A 152 -20.51 9.50 3.91
C SER A 152 -19.10 9.67 4.48
N VAL A 153 -18.16 9.96 3.61
CA VAL A 153 -16.79 10.31 3.94
C VAL A 153 -16.38 11.55 3.17
N GLU A 154 -15.79 12.52 3.87
CA GLU A 154 -15.12 13.68 3.28
C GLU A 154 -13.61 13.47 3.38
N VAL A 155 -12.90 13.70 2.28
CA VAL A 155 -11.47 13.45 2.20
C VAL A 155 -10.78 14.63 1.53
N THR A 156 -9.81 15.22 2.21
CA THR A 156 -8.86 16.14 1.60
C THR A 156 -7.70 15.37 1.03
N ARG A 157 -7.35 15.63 -0.22
CA ARG A 157 -6.33 14.91 -0.97
C ARG A 157 -5.27 15.85 -1.53
N GLU A 158 -4.07 15.30 -1.74
CA GLU A 158 -2.96 16.01 -2.38
C GLU A 158 -3.10 15.97 -3.90
N ILE A 159 -3.00 17.12 -4.54
CA ILE A 159 -2.95 17.30 -6.00
C ILE A 159 -1.80 18.23 -6.38
N ASP A 160 -1.39 18.27 -7.64
CA ASP A 160 -0.26 19.10 -8.08
C ASP A 160 -0.49 20.61 -7.82
N GLY A 161 -1.75 21.07 -7.89
CA GLY A 161 -2.12 22.47 -7.63
C GLY A 161 -2.35 22.82 -6.15
N GLY A 162 -2.24 21.85 -5.22
CA GLY A 162 -2.49 22.07 -3.79
C GLY A 162 -3.34 20.98 -3.16
N LEU A 163 -4.42 21.36 -2.47
CA LEU A 163 -5.34 20.44 -1.80
C LEU A 163 -6.73 20.49 -2.44
N GLU A 164 -7.37 19.34 -2.52
CA GLU A 164 -8.74 19.20 -2.98
C GLU A 164 -9.55 18.42 -1.96
N THR A 165 -10.74 18.89 -1.60
CA THR A 165 -11.64 18.18 -0.70
C THR A 165 -12.83 17.62 -1.47
N LEU A 166 -13.04 16.30 -1.35
CA LEU A 166 -14.11 15.56 -2.02
C LEU A 166 -14.96 14.82 -0.99
N SER A 167 -16.24 14.71 -1.27
CA SER A 167 -17.18 13.92 -0.45
C SER A 167 -17.74 12.74 -1.26
N SER A 168 -17.96 11.62 -0.60
CA SER A 168 -18.54 10.43 -1.20
C SER A 168 -19.44 9.68 -0.23
N SER A 169 -20.44 8.97 -0.76
CA SER A 169 -21.22 7.99 0.00
C SER A 169 -20.42 6.74 0.31
N LEU A 170 -20.80 6.03 1.36
CA LEU A 170 -20.27 4.72 1.70
C LEU A 170 -21.11 3.59 1.04
N PRO A 171 -20.53 2.43 0.70
CA PRO A 171 -19.11 2.10 0.85
C PRO A 171 -18.21 2.82 -0.16
N ALA A 172 -16.96 3.10 0.24
CA ALA A 172 -15.98 3.83 -0.57
C ALA A 172 -14.56 3.24 -0.44
N VAL A 173 -13.70 3.61 -1.40
CA VAL A 173 -12.27 3.25 -1.42
C VAL A 173 -11.43 4.51 -1.25
N ILE A 174 -10.51 4.50 -0.28
CA ILE A 174 -9.58 5.60 -0.05
C ILE A 174 -8.17 5.08 -0.18
N THR A 175 -7.31 5.80 -0.93
CA THR A 175 -5.88 5.54 -0.91
C THR A 175 -5.15 6.65 -0.16
N THR A 176 -4.20 6.29 0.71
CA THR A 176 -3.57 7.22 1.66
C THR A 176 -2.24 7.76 1.17
N ASP A 177 -2.02 9.04 1.42
CA ASP A 177 -0.71 9.70 1.33
C ASP A 177 0.03 9.63 2.68
N LEU A 178 1.36 9.82 2.68
CA LEU A 178 2.17 9.86 3.90
C LEU A 178 1.84 11.03 4.82
N ARG A 179 1.21 12.08 4.30
CA ARG A 179 0.83 13.28 5.06
C ARG A 179 -0.42 13.11 5.92
N LEU A 180 -1.16 11.99 5.75
CA LEU A 180 -2.41 11.77 6.46
C LEU A 180 -2.22 11.68 7.98
N ASN A 181 -1.21 10.96 8.42
CA ASN A 181 -0.92 10.75 9.85
C ASN A 181 0.52 10.26 10.07
N GLU A 182 0.90 10.13 11.33
CA GLU A 182 2.14 9.49 11.77
C GLU A 182 1.77 8.16 12.44
N PRO A 183 2.24 7.00 11.91
CA PRO A 183 1.93 5.70 12.47
C PRO A 183 2.53 5.51 13.86
N ARG A 184 1.77 4.86 14.74
CA ARG A 184 2.21 4.47 16.09
C ARG A 184 3.15 3.27 16.04
N TYR A 185 3.87 3.07 17.14
CA TYR A 185 4.65 1.85 17.35
C TYR A 185 3.86 0.83 18.17
N ALA A 186 4.03 -0.45 17.83
CA ALA A 186 3.43 -1.53 18.60
C ALA A 186 4.16 -1.71 19.94
N SER A 187 3.41 -1.75 21.05
CA SER A 187 3.98 -2.07 22.35
C SER A 187 4.26 -3.56 22.50
N LEU A 188 5.24 -3.93 23.34
CA LEU A 188 5.55 -5.35 23.60
C LEU A 188 4.32 -6.16 24.07
N PRO A 189 3.46 -5.66 24.99
CA PRO A 189 2.23 -6.37 25.35
C PRO A 189 1.29 -6.60 24.17
N ASN A 190 1.18 -5.65 23.25
CA ASN A 190 0.32 -5.77 22.07
C ASN A 190 0.90 -6.78 21.06
N ILE A 191 2.22 -6.83 20.90
CA ILE A 191 2.90 -7.86 20.08
C ILE A 191 2.60 -9.26 20.62
N MET A 192 2.64 -9.44 21.94
CA MET A 192 2.30 -10.72 22.57
C MET A 192 0.82 -11.10 22.40
N LYS A 193 -0.08 -10.14 22.53
CA LYS A 193 -1.52 -10.36 22.30
C LYS A 193 -1.82 -10.68 20.83
N ALA A 194 -1.13 -10.03 19.88
CA ALA A 194 -1.32 -10.23 18.46
C ALA A 194 -1.10 -11.68 18.01
N LYS A 195 -0.23 -12.44 18.69
CA LYS A 195 0.00 -13.87 18.41
C LYS A 195 -1.26 -14.72 18.56
N ARG A 196 -2.23 -14.28 19.38
CA ARG A 196 -3.48 -15.00 19.67
C ARG A 196 -4.69 -14.43 18.93
N LYS A 197 -4.55 -13.26 18.28
CA LYS A 197 -5.65 -12.67 17.50
C LYS A 197 -5.95 -13.53 16.27
N PRO A 198 -7.21 -13.58 15.81
CA PRO A 198 -7.61 -14.36 14.65
C PRO A 198 -6.83 -13.95 13.39
N LEU A 199 -6.30 -14.95 12.71
CA LEU A 199 -5.72 -14.83 11.38
C LEU A 199 -6.27 -15.98 10.55
N GLU A 200 -7.12 -15.66 9.60
CA GLU A 200 -7.71 -16.59 8.65
C GLU A 200 -6.77 -16.74 7.45
N GLU A 201 -6.61 -17.95 6.96
CA GLU A 201 -5.86 -18.25 5.75
C GLU A 201 -6.83 -18.73 4.68
N LEU A 202 -6.72 -18.16 3.50
CA LEU A 202 -7.48 -18.51 2.31
C LEU A 202 -6.52 -18.77 1.16
N THR A 203 -6.97 -19.51 0.16
CA THR A 203 -6.25 -19.66 -1.11
C THR A 203 -7.01 -18.95 -2.23
N THR A 204 -6.34 -18.66 -3.33
CA THR A 204 -6.97 -18.12 -4.54
C THR A 204 -8.03 -19.07 -5.09
N ASP A 205 -7.81 -20.39 -4.98
CA ASP A 205 -8.76 -21.41 -5.41
C ASP A 205 -10.05 -21.41 -4.58
N GLU A 206 -9.96 -21.25 -3.25
CA GLU A 206 -11.13 -21.11 -2.36
C GLU A 206 -11.93 -19.86 -2.66
N LEU A 207 -11.30 -18.82 -3.18
CA LEU A 207 -11.96 -17.59 -3.65
C LEU A 207 -12.46 -17.69 -5.10
N GLY A 208 -12.20 -18.80 -5.79
CA GLY A 208 -12.58 -19.03 -7.19
C GLY A 208 -11.84 -18.12 -8.16
N ILE A 209 -10.58 -17.78 -7.86
CA ILE A 209 -9.75 -16.91 -8.69
C ILE A 209 -8.62 -17.71 -9.32
N GLU A 210 -8.57 -17.68 -10.65
CA GLU A 210 -7.42 -18.14 -11.42
C GLU A 210 -6.47 -16.98 -11.69
N ILE A 211 -5.23 -17.10 -11.20
CA ILE A 211 -4.17 -16.12 -11.47
C ILE A 211 -3.36 -16.61 -12.66
N LYS A 212 -3.24 -15.74 -13.67
CA LYS A 212 -2.40 -16.02 -14.85
C LYS A 212 -1.27 -15.01 -14.88
N ALA A 213 -0.04 -15.49 -14.87
CA ALA A 213 1.13 -14.64 -15.06
C ALA A 213 1.06 -13.96 -16.44
N THR A 214 0.89 -12.65 -16.45
CA THR A 214 0.82 -11.84 -17.67
C THR A 214 2.13 -11.10 -17.96
N VAL A 215 3.05 -11.07 -16.99
CA VAL A 215 4.33 -10.38 -17.08
C VAL A 215 5.43 -11.32 -16.61
N THR A 216 6.54 -11.31 -17.33
CA THR A 216 7.75 -12.06 -16.96
C THR A 216 8.90 -11.09 -16.76
N MET A 217 9.59 -11.17 -15.60
CA MET A 217 10.81 -10.42 -15.36
C MET A 217 11.93 -10.98 -16.24
N LEU A 218 12.46 -10.15 -17.14
CA LEU A 218 13.54 -10.57 -18.05
C LEU A 218 14.91 -10.27 -17.46
N LYS A 219 15.08 -9.12 -16.84
CA LYS A 219 16.37 -8.67 -16.32
C LYS A 219 16.20 -7.61 -15.24
N VAL A 220 17.08 -7.66 -14.23
CA VAL A 220 17.20 -6.65 -13.18
C VAL A 220 18.65 -6.19 -13.13
N GLU A 221 18.87 -4.88 -13.19
CA GLU A 221 20.19 -4.26 -13.13
C GLU A 221 20.21 -3.13 -12.11
N SER A 222 21.39 -2.85 -11.55
CA SER A 222 21.58 -1.63 -10.79
C SER A 222 21.49 -0.41 -11.70
N PRO A 223 20.93 0.73 -11.22
CA PRO A 223 21.01 1.98 -11.97
C PRO A 223 22.47 2.32 -12.30
N PRO A 224 22.72 2.96 -13.45
CA PRO A 224 24.06 3.45 -13.78
C PRO A 224 24.52 4.46 -12.71
N GLU A 225 25.82 4.48 -12.45
CA GLU A 225 26.39 5.50 -11.57
C GLU A 225 26.17 6.87 -12.20
N ARG A 226 25.68 7.81 -11.39
CA ARG A 226 25.54 9.19 -11.82
C ARG A 226 26.90 9.86 -11.84
N GLU A 227 27.19 10.56 -12.94
CA GLU A 227 28.36 11.42 -13.01
C GLU A 227 28.22 12.59 -12.03
N GLU A 228 29.37 13.13 -11.61
CA GLU A 228 29.40 14.30 -10.73
C GLU A 228 28.80 15.52 -11.43
N GLY A 229 27.96 16.27 -10.74
CA GLY A 229 27.36 17.46 -11.28
C GLY A 229 28.38 18.58 -11.53
N VAL A 230 28.15 19.41 -12.54
CA VAL A 230 28.99 20.56 -12.87
C VAL A 230 28.52 21.80 -12.11
N LYS A 231 29.42 22.42 -11.34
CA LYS A 231 29.14 23.72 -10.74
C LYS A 231 29.28 24.82 -11.78
N VAL A 232 28.35 25.75 -11.81
CA VAL A 232 28.35 26.90 -12.71
C VAL A 232 28.58 28.20 -11.93
N GLU A 233 29.13 29.21 -12.59
CA GLU A 233 29.54 30.45 -11.94
C GLU A 233 28.37 31.38 -11.57
N ASN A 234 27.29 31.33 -12.34
CA ASN A 234 26.13 32.21 -12.17
C ASN A 234 24.84 31.57 -12.75
N VAL A 235 23.72 32.27 -12.53
CA VAL A 235 22.39 31.83 -12.99
C VAL A 235 22.29 31.80 -14.51
N ASP A 236 22.87 32.76 -15.22
CA ASP A 236 22.80 32.83 -16.68
C ASP A 236 23.51 31.62 -17.31
N ALA A 237 24.70 31.24 -16.79
CA ALA A 237 25.41 30.03 -17.20
C ALA A 237 24.61 28.74 -16.92
N LEU A 238 23.84 28.71 -15.81
CA LEU A 238 22.94 27.59 -15.54
C LEU A 238 21.82 27.50 -16.56
N ILE A 239 21.16 28.62 -16.85
CA ILE A 239 20.06 28.69 -17.84
C ILE A 239 20.57 28.27 -19.22
N GLU A 240 21.75 28.74 -19.62
CA GLU A 240 22.34 28.39 -20.91
C GLU A 240 22.62 26.89 -21.01
N LYS A 241 23.17 26.27 -19.98
CA LYS A 241 23.37 24.81 -19.94
C LYS A 241 22.04 24.02 -19.96
N LEU A 242 21.05 24.47 -19.20
CA LEU A 242 19.73 23.83 -19.19
C LEU A 242 19.04 23.90 -20.56
N LYS A 243 19.20 25.02 -21.29
CA LYS A 243 18.65 25.20 -22.66
C LYS A 243 19.42 24.41 -23.72
N ASN A 244 20.74 24.57 -23.74
CA ASN A 244 21.55 24.13 -24.89
C ASN A 244 22.13 22.73 -24.72
N GLU A 245 22.49 22.32 -23.49
CA GLU A 245 23.06 21.00 -23.23
C GLU A 245 21.97 20.02 -22.76
N ALA A 246 21.27 20.32 -21.68
CA ALA A 246 20.24 19.43 -21.10
C ALA A 246 18.91 19.47 -21.87
N LYS A 247 18.58 20.57 -22.56
CA LYS A 247 17.34 20.77 -23.36
C LYS A 247 16.07 20.50 -22.57
N ILE A 248 16.00 20.99 -21.34
CA ILE A 248 14.86 20.78 -20.44
C ILE A 248 14.03 22.05 -20.18
N ILE A 249 14.53 23.21 -20.65
CA ILE A 249 13.81 24.50 -20.64
C ILE A 249 13.98 25.23 -21.98
#